data_6e6003ae806b480794cce1d55244155e
#
_entry.id   6e6003ae806b480794cce1d55244155e
#
_cell.length_a   1.000
_cell.length_b   1.000
_cell.length_c   1.000
_cell.angle_alpha   90.00
_cell.angle_beta   90.00
_cell.angle_gamma   90.00
#
_symmetry.space_group_name_H-M   'P 1'
#
loop_
_entity.id
_entity.type
_entity.pdbx_description
1 polymer ?
#
loop_
_entity_poly.entity_id
_entity_poly.type
_entity_poly.pdbx_seq_one_letter_code
_entity_poly.pdbx_strand_id
1 'polypeptide(L)'
;MKRSVFVIALICIVALSFTTTSNASEKPAQIRVLLITGDDVDVHPWREISETTREILVKTEKFDVKVCEDPHILESETALKAYDVIVFTIFSRRIAMLPGQAQENLLNFVKGGKGFFVQHLASASFGKWDEFGKLCGRKWVMGTSGHGPRAVFKANVVAREHPITAGLEDFDVDDELYAKLQGTGDINVLVQADSDWSKKTEPLVFTLSYGNGRTVYNAFGHDRKALMTPNVQKIIARGVEWAATGKVQ
;
A
#
# COMPACT_ATOMS: atom_id res chain seq x y z
N MET A 1 -65.72 -15.28 -72.83
CA MET A 1 -64.49 -15.82 -72.23
C MET A 1 -63.81 -14.67 -71.43
N LYS A 2 -63.98 -14.64 -70.13
CA LYS A 2 -63.35 -13.61 -69.24
C LYS A 2 -62.19 -14.31 -68.52
N ARG A 3 -60.95 -13.86 -68.76
CA ARG A 3 -59.76 -14.33 -68.05
C ARG A 3 -59.57 -13.46 -66.77
N SER A 4 -59.69 -14.11 -65.62
CA SER A 4 -59.33 -13.49 -64.33
C SER A 4 -57.83 -13.65 -64.11
N VAL A 5 -57.14 -12.53 -63.84
CA VAL A 5 -55.73 -12.48 -63.44
C VAL A 5 -55.70 -12.38 -61.94
N PHE A 6 -55.16 -13.40 -61.26
CA PHE A 6 -54.86 -13.37 -59.83
C PHE A 6 -53.50 -12.70 -59.64
N VAL A 7 -53.48 -11.58 -58.92
CA VAL A 7 -52.24 -10.94 -58.45
C VAL A 7 -51.98 -11.47 -57.05
N ILE A 8 -50.89 -12.22 -56.90
CA ILE A 8 -50.39 -12.67 -55.58
C ILE A 8 -49.47 -11.57 -55.04
N ALA A 9 -49.89 -10.88 -53.97
CA ALA A 9 -49.07 -9.92 -53.26
C ALA A 9 -48.14 -10.69 -52.27
N LEU A 10 -46.86 -10.64 -52.51
CA LEU A 10 -45.83 -11.23 -51.66
C LEU A 10 -45.49 -10.23 -50.53
N ILE A 11 -45.94 -10.50 -49.32
CA ILE A 11 -45.62 -9.69 -48.13
C ILE A 11 -44.28 -10.14 -47.57
N CYS A 12 -43.18 -9.38 -47.78
CA CYS A 12 -41.90 -9.58 -47.12
C CYS A 12 -41.97 -9.07 -45.70
N ILE A 13 -42.01 -9.97 -44.72
CA ILE A 13 -41.86 -9.62 -43.30
C ILE A 13 -40.35 -9.50 -43.05
N VAL A 14 -39.88 -8.23 -42.88
CA VAL A 14 -38.52 -7.95 -42.40
C VAL A 14 -38.51 -8.08 -40.86
N ALA A 15 -37.95 -9.18 -40.36
CA ALA A 15 -37.73 -9.35 -38.94
C ALA A 15 -36.53 -8.49 -38.54
N LEU A 16 -36.79 -7.36 -37.87
CA LEU A 16 -35.75 -6.57 -37.18
C LEU A 16 -35.28 -7.35 -35.93
N SER A 17 -34.14 -8.01 -36.05
CA SER A 17 -33.46 -8.60 -34.89
C SER A 17 -32.79 -7.49 -34.05
N PHE A 18 -33.38 -7.09 -32.95
CA PHE A 18 -32.74 -6.25 -31.94
C PHE A 18 -31.70 -7.10 -31.22
N THR A 19 -30.42 -6.98 -31.58
CA THR A 19 -29.31 -7.47 -30.77
C THR A 19 -29.13 -6.51 -29.58
N THR A 20 -29.65 -6.90 -28.43
CA THR A 20 -29.30 -6.26 -27.15
C THR A 20 -27.85 -6.59 -26.83
N THR A 21 -26.91 -5.72 -27.15
CA THR A 21 -25.56 -5.75 -26.62
C THR A 21 -25.66 -5.49 -25.13
N SER A 22 -25.57 -6.55 -24.33
CA SER A 22 -25.33 -6.44 -22.89
C SER A 22 -23.95 -5.79 -22.70
N ASN A 23 -23.92 -4.51 -22.39
CA ASN A 23 -22.72 -3.88 -21.84
C ASN A 23 -22.52 -4.44 -20.42
N ALA A 24 -21.85 -5.59 -20.32
CA ALA A 24 -21.23 -5.98 -19.08
C ALA A 24 -20.22 -4.88 -18.77
N SER A 25 -20.46 -4.06 -17.75
CA SER A 25 -19.49 -3.10 -17.22
C SER A 25 -18.24 -3.90 -16.86
N GLU A 26 -17.16 -3.73 -17.62
CA GLU A 26 -15.87 -4.33 -17.25
C GLU A 26 -15.49 -3.83 -15.86
N LYS A 27 -15.24 -4.79 -14.94
CA LYS A 27 -14.75 -4.44 -13.60
C LYS A 27 -13.44 -3.66 -13.76
N PRO A 28 -13.29 -2.51 -13.08
CA PRO A 28 -12.05 -1.73 -13.16
C PRO A 28 -10.83 -2.61 -12.91
N ALA A 29 -9.76 -2.41 -13.66
CA ALA A 29 -8.52 -3.15 -13.47
C ALA A 29 -8.00 -2.92 -12.05
N GLN A 30 -7.73 -4.00 -11.31
CA GLN A 30 -7.24 -3.94 -9.95
C GLN A 30 -5.77 -3.49 -9.92
N ILE A 31 -5.40 -2.76 -8.88
CA ILE A 31 -4.01 -2.41 -8.57
C ILE A 31 -3.28 -3.69 -8.13
N ARG A 32 -2.18 -4.01 -8.79
CA ARG A 32 -1.40 -5.24 -8.53
C ARG A 32 -0.38 -4.96 -7.44
N VAL A 33 -0.55 -5.61 -6.30
CA VAL A 33 0.24 -5.43 -5.09
C VAL A 33 1.17 -6.62 -4.87
N LEU A 34 2.46 -6.36 -4.69
CA LEU A 34 3.40 -7.32 -4.15
C LEU A 34 3.61 -7.02 -2.66
N LEU A 35 3.06 -7.84 -1.78
CA LEU A 35 3.26 -7.75 -0.34
C LEU A 35 4.44 -8.63 0.05
N ILE A 36 5.58 -8.02 0.42
CA ILE A 36 6.77 -8.73 0.85
C ILE A 36 6.80 -8.79 2.38
N THR A 37 6.87 -10.01 2.89
CA THR A 37 6.87 -10.34 4.32
C THR A 37 7.82 -11.51 4.61
N GLY A 38 7.83 -12.07 5.82
CA GLY A 38 8.48 -13.35 6.10
C GLY A 38 9.42 -13.37 7.30
N ASP A 39 9.83 -12.24 7.82
CA ASP A 39 10.67 -12.17 9.02
C ASP A 39 10.34 -10.93 9.86
N ASP A 40 10.46 -11.03 11.16
CA ASP A 40 10.33 -9.93 12.13
C ASP A 40 10.90 -10.38 13.48
N VAL A 41 10.74 -9.53 14.50
CA VAL A 41 11.03 -9.90 15.90
C VAL A 41 9.87 -10.74 16.47
N ASP A 42 10.15 -11.50 17.50
CA ASP A 42 9.18 -12.47 18.05
C ASP A 42 7.89 -11.83 18.61
N VAL A 43 7.94 -10.54 18.96
CA VAL A 43 6.79 -9.78 19.45
C VAL A 43 5.87 -9.27 18.32
N HIS A 44 6.31 -9.33 17.07
CA HIS A 44 5.51 -8.99 15.91
C HIS A 44 5.11 -10.27 15.16
N PRO A 45 3.85 -10.70 15.24
CA PRO A 45 3.39 -11.92 14.57
C PRO A 45 3.26 -11.66 13.06
N TRP A 46 4.38 -11.66 12.33
CA TRP A 46 4.47 -11.23 10.93
C TRP A 46 3.48 -11.90 9.98
N ARG A 47 3.12 -13.18 10.22
CA ARG A 47 2.08 -13.87 9.42
C ARG A 47 0.71 -13.23 9.63
N GLU A 48 0.34 -12.97 10.87
CA GLU A 48 -0.93 -12.31 11.19
C GLU A 48 -0.95 -10.88 10.67
N ILE A 49 0.16 -10.15 10.79
CA ILE A 49 0.31 -8.77 10.29
C ILE A 49 0.13 -8.74 8.77
N SER A 50 0.86 -9.59 8.05
CA SER A 50 0.78 -9.62 6.58
C SER A 50 -0.58 -10.07 6.07
N GLU A 51 -1.19 -11.08 6.70
CA GLU A 51 -2.53 -11.54 6.33
C GLU A 51 -3.59 -10.48 6.65
N THR A 52 -3.48 -9.79 7.78
CA THR A 52 -4.38 -8.67 8.11
C THR A 52 -4.23 -7.52 7.11
N THR A 53 -2.99 -7.17 6.72
CA THR A 53 -2.75 -6.16 5.69
C THR A 53 -3.36 -6.57 4.35
N ARG A 54 -3.20 -7.84 3.96
CA ARG A 54 -3.84 -8.40 2.76
C ARG A 54 -5.37 -8.33 2.85
N GLU A 55 -5.95 -8.73 3.99
CA GLU A 55 -7.40 -8.66 4.25
C GLU A 55 -7.94 -7.24 4.07
N ILE A 56 -7.27 -6.24 4.65
CA ILE A 56 -7.64 -4.82 4.53
C ILE A 56 -7.67 -4.39 3.06
N LEU A 57 -6.67 -4.77 2.28
CA LEU A 57 -6.58 -4.38 0.88
C LEU A 57 -7.63 -5.09 0.02
N VAL A 58 -7.73 -6.42 0.12
CA VAL A 58 -8.64 -7.23 -0.70
C VAL A 58 -10.10 -6.87 -0.45
N LYS A 59 -10.47 -6.55 0.80
CA LYS A 59 -11.83 -6.13 1.18
C LYS A 59 -12.34 -4.91 0.40
N THR A 60 -11.44 -4.07 -0.11
CA THR A 60 -11.83 -2.90 -0.91
C THR A 60 -12.19 -3.25 -2.36
N GLU A 61 -11.92 -4.48 -2.80
CA GLU A 61 -12.03 -4.97 -4.18
C GLU A 61 -11.16 -4.23 -5.21
N LYS A 62 -10.35 -3.25 -4.80
CA LYS A 62 -9.47 -2.45 -5.66
C LYS A 62 -8.13 -3.12 -5.96
N PHE A 63 -7.73 -4.14 -5.19
CA PHE A 63 -6.38 -4.70 -5.22
C PHE A 63 -6.36 -6.19 -5.55
N ASP A 64 -5.43 -6.59 -6.41
CA ASP A 64 -4.93 -7.97 -6.54
C ASP A 64 -3.64 -8.09 -5.75
N VAL A 65 -3.65 -8.83 -4.63
CA VAL A 65 -2.55 -8.89 -3.68
C VAL A 65 -1.86 -10.26 -3.75
N LYS A 66 -0.58 -10.25 -4.10
CA LYS A 66 0.32 -11.41 -4.01
C LYS A 66 1.22 -11.25 -2.80
N VAL A 67 1.17 -12.22 -1.89
CA VAL A 67 2.07 -12.30 -0.73
C VAL A 67 3.31 -13.08 -1.12
N CYS A 68 4.49 -12.56 -0.78
CA CYS A 68 5.77 -13.20 -0.98
C CYS A 68 6.56 -13.18 0.32
N GLU A 69 6.89 -14.35 0.85
CA GLU A 69 7.65 -14.50 2.10
C GLU A 69 9.18 -14.45 1.88
N ASP A 70 9.61 -14.31 0.63
CA ASP A 70 11.03 -14.24 0.28
C ASP A 70 11.35 -12.92 -0.45
N PRO A 71 12.13 -12.01 0.17
CA PRO A 71 12.48 -10.74 -0.46
C PRO A 71 13.42 -10.90 -1.66
N HIS A 72 13.98 -12.10 -1.90
CA HIS A 72 14.77 -12.38 -3.11
C HIS A 72 13.97 -12.31 -4.41
N ILE A 73 12.64 -12.25 -4.36
CA ILE A 73 11.81 -11.90 -5.52
C ILE A 73 12.26 -10.57 -6.17
N LEU A 74 12.86 -9.68 -5.37
CA LEU A 74 13.42 -8.41 -5.84
C LEU A 74 14.59 -8.57 -6.83
N GLU A 75 15.22 -9.75 -6.90
CA GLU A 75 16.27 -10.03 -7.90
C GLU A 75 15.71 -10.11 -9.32
N SER A 76 14.42 -10.38 -9.49
CA SER A 76 13.79 -10.52 -10.79
C SER A 76 13.09 -9.24 -11.24
N GLU A 77 13.76 -8.41 -12.03
CA GLU A 77 13.14 -7.24 -12.66
C GLU A 77 11.88 -7.61 -13.46
N THR A 78 11.90 -8.77 -14.13
CA THR A 78 10.76 -9.26 -14.91
C THR A 78 9.56 -9.55 -14.01
N ALA A 79 9.76 -10.15 -12.84
CA ALA A 79 8.68 -10.39 -11.90
C ALA A 79 8.10 -9.07 -11.38
N LEU A 80 8.94 -8.07 -11.10
CA LEU A 80 8.51 -6.77 -10.59
C LEU A 80 7.64 -5.99 -11.58
N LYS A 81 7.82 -6.16 -12.90
CA LYS A 81 6.96 -5.54 -13.94
C LYS A 81 5.48 -5.91 -13.82
N ALA A 82 5.17 -7.03 -13.15
CA ALA A 82 3.79 -7.45 -12.93
C ALA A 82 3.05 -6.62 -11.87
N TYR A 83 3.74 -5.76 -11.11
CA TYR A 83 3.17 -5.04 -9.98
C TYR A 83 3.17 -3.52 -10.17
N ASP A 84 2.27 -2.84 -9.46
CA ASP A 84 2.12 -1.39 -9.46
C ASP A 84 2.64 -0.76 -8.16
N VAL A 85 2.66 -1.55 -7.08
CA VAL A 85 3.14 -1.14 -5.76
C VAL A 85 3.71 -2.33 -5.00
N ILE A 86 4.79 -2.06 -4.24
CA ILE A 86 5.32 -3.00 -3.25
C ILE A 86 4.87 -2.53 -1.87
N VAL A 87 4.23 -3.42 -1.11
CA VAL A 87 3.95 -3.26 0.32
C VAL A 87 5.00 -4.05 1.09
N PHE A 88 5.76 -3.37 1.94
CA PHE A 88 6.91 -3.94 2.64
C PHE A 88 6.64 -4.00 4.13
N THR A 89 6.46 -5.22 4.65
CA THR A 89 6.13 -5.48 6.05
C THR A 89 7.21 -6.31 6.77
N ILE A 90 8.26 -6.70 6.05
CA ILE A 90 9.34 -7.51 6.58
C ILE A 90 10.32 -6.68 7.41
N PHE A 91 10.72 -7.19 8.57
CA PHE A 91 11.93 -6.76 9.25
C PHE A 91 13.02 -7.81 9.06
N SER A 92 13.99 -7.54 8.22
CA SER A 92 15.04 -8.50 7.81
C SER A 92 16.06 -8.79 8.91
N ARG A 93 15.60 -9.27 10.06
CA ARG A 93 16.47 -9.59 11.23
C ARG A 93 17.36 -10.78 10.95
N ARG A 94 16.79 -11.82 10.34
CA ARG A 94 17.45 -13.11 10.07
C ARG A 94 17.88 -13.27 8.62
N ILE A 95 17.34 -12.41 7.75
CA ILE A 95 17.65 -12.43 6.32
C ILE A 95 18.91 -11.62 6.06
N ALA A 96 19.82 -12.19 5.29
CA ALA A 96 21.02 -11.49 4.86
C ALA A 96 20.68 -10.22 4.06
N MET A 97 21.66 -9.32 3.96
CA MET A 97 21.54 -8.17 3.06
C MET A 97 21.22 -8.65 1.64
N LEU A 98 20.24 -8.04 1.01
CA LEU A 98 19.87 -8.34 -0.37
C LEU A 98 21.07 -8.17 -1.31
N PRO A 99 21.21 -9.03 -2.33
CA PRO A 99 22.19 -8.83 -3.40
C PRO A 99 22.03 -7.47 -4.07
N GLY A 100 23.14 -6.93 -4.61
CA GLY A 100 23.14 -5.62 -5.28
C GLY A 100 22.07 -5.48 -6.35
N GLN A 101 21.85 -6.54 -7.15
CA GLN A 101 20.79 -6.56 -8.17
C GLN A 101 19.39 -6.38 -7.57
N ALA A 102 19.08 -7.03 -6.46
CA ALA A 102 17.78 -6.87 -5.77
C ALA A 102 17.61 -5.45 -5.22
N GLN A 103 18.70 -4.88 -4.68
CA GLN A 103 18.71 -3.50 -4.20
C GLN A 103 18.44 -2.52 -5.35
N GLU A 104 19.16 -2.65 -6.46
CA GLU A 104 18.99 -1.81 -7.65
C GLU A 104 17.58 -1.94 -8.23
N ASN A 105 17.07 -3.15 -8.35
CA ASN A 105 15.73 -3.41 -8.88
C ASN A 105 14.63 -2.74 -8.04
N LEU A 106 14.71 -2.83 -6.70
CA LEU A 106 13.77 -2.14 -5.81
C LEU A 106 13.83 -0.61 -6.01
N LEU A 107 15.03 -0.05 -6.01
CA LEU A 107 15.18 1.39 -6.19
C LEU A 107 14.68 1.84 -7.57
N ASN A 108 15.01 1.10 -8.63
CA ASN A 108 14.59 1.40 -9.99
C ASN A 108 13.07 1.23 -10.18
N PHE A 109 12.46 0.24 -9.52
CA PHE A 109 11.01 0.07 -9.51
C PHE A 109 10.32 1.35 -9.03
N VAL A 110 10.76 1.90 -7.89
CA VAL A 110 10.15 3.11 -7.35
C VAL A 110 10.58 4.36 -8.16
N LYS A 111 11.87 4.52 -8.48
CA LYS A 111 12.35 5.64 -9.32
C LYS A 111 11.64 5.72 -10.67
N GLY A 112 11.25 4.58 -11.22
CA GLY A 112 10.51 4.46 -12.47
C GLY A 112 9.04 4.87 -12.41
N GLY A 113 8.53 5.24 -11.23
CA GLY A 113 7.16 5.77 -11.07
C GLY A 113 6.19 4.85 -10.32
N LYS A 114 6.65 3.68 -9.86
CA LYS A 114 5.85 2.74 -9.09
C LYS A 114 5.77 3.13 -7.60
N GLY A 115 4.84 2.47 -6.86
CA GLY A 115 4.59 2.75 -5.45
C GLY A 115 5.41 1.89 -4.49
N PHE A 116 5.71 2.47 -3.33
CA PHE A 116 6.30 1.75 -2.19
C PHE A 116 5.56 2.11 -0.90
N PHE A 117 5.08 1.12 -0.17
CA PHE A 117 4.40 1.29 1.11
C PHE A 117 5.19 0.54 2.18
N VAL A 118 5.69 1.27 3.17
CA VAL A 118 6.51 0.72 4.28
C VAL A 118 5.67 0.72 5.54
N GLN A 119 5.56 -0.43 6.19
CA GLN A 119 4.74 -0.59 7.37
C GLN A 119 5.58 -0.89 8.60
N HIS A 120 5.37 -0.10 9.65
CA HIS A 120 5.85 -0.31 11.01
C HIS A 120 7.37 -0.54 11.06
N LEU A 121 7.84 -1.64 11.66
CA LEU A 121 9.25 -1.95 11.84
C LEU A 121 9.99 -2.29 10.53
N ALA A 122 9.27 -2.41 9.41
CA ALA A 122 9.92 -2.71 8.13
C ALA A 122 11.00 -1.68 7.74
N SER A 123 10.90 -0.44 8.21
CA SER A 123 11.94 0.59 8.01
C SER A 123 13.26 0.30 8.74
N ALA A 124 13.29 -0.66 9.65
CA ALA A 124 14.52 -1.14 10.31
C ALA A 124 15.30 -2.16 9.46
N SER A 125 14.68 -2.68 8.40
CA SER A 125 15.30 -3.65 7.51
C SER A 125 16.58 -3.08 6.88
N PHE A 126 17.51 -3.99 6.59
CA PHE A 126 18.74 -3.69 5.86
C PHE A 126 19.53 -2.52 6.45
N GLY A 127 19.79 -2.57 7.77
CA GLY A 127 20.39 -1.48 8.57
C GLY A 127 21.63 -0.80 7.98
N LYS A 128 22.42 -1.52 7.16
CA LYS A 128 23.64 -1.01 6.50
C LYS A 128 23.37 -0.43 5.09
N TRP A 129 22.12 -0.43 4.63
CA TRP A 129 21.78 0.07 3.30
C TRP A 129 21.15 1.47 3.41
N ASP A 130 21.98 2.51 3.28
CA ASP A 130 21.55 3.89 3.48
C ASP A 130 20.49 4.33 2.47
N GLU A 131 20.57 3.84 1.23
CA GLU A 131 19.62 4.20 0.18
C GLU A 131 18.21 3.66 0.47
N PHE A 132 18.11 2.50 1.13
CA PHE A 132 16.82 2.01 1.65
C PHE A 132 16.21 2.96 2.69
N GLY A 133 17.06 3.53 3.56
CA GLY A 133 16.61 4.55 4.50
C GLY A 133 16.06 5.81 3.82
N LYS A 134 16.67 6.24 2.72
CA LYS A 134 16.18 7.36 1.91
C LYS A 134 14.87 7.00 1.21
N LEU A 135 14.75 5.77 0.68
CA LEU A 135 13.52 5.25 0.09
C LEU A 135 12.36 5.23 1.10
N CYS A 136 12.62 4.83 2.35
CA CYS A 136 11.64 4.85 3.44
C CYS A 136 11.31 6.27 3.94
N GLY A 137 12.17 7.26 3.70
CA GLY A 137 12.09 8.63 4.23
C GLY A 137 12.56 8.76 5.67
N ARG A 138 12.14 7.85 6.53
CA ARG A 138 12.61 7.71 7.91
C ARG A 138 12.89 6.23 8.18
N LYS A 139 13.95 5.97 8.92
CA LYS A 139 14.48 4.66 9.23
C LYS A 139 14.49 4.45 10.73
N TRP A 140 14.05 3.26 11.14
CA TRP A 140 14.31 2.83 12.50
C TRP A 140 15.80 2.44 12.64
N VAL A 141 16.50 3.07 13.56
CA VAL A 141 17.91 2.79 13.85
C VAL A 141 18.03 2.20 15.25
N MET A 142 18.49 0.94 15.33
CA MET A 142 18.64 0.24 16.59
C MET A 142 19.53 1.03 17.57
N GLY A 143 19.08 1.17 18.81
CA GLY A 143 19.74 1.94 19.85
C GLY A 143 19.50 3.46 19.80
N THR A 144 18.82 3.98 18.76
CA THR A 144 18.46 5.38 18.62
C THR A 144 16.95 5.58 18.56
N SER A 145 16.31 4.89 17.63
CA SER A 145 14.84 4.85 17.53
C SER A 145 14.24 3.96 18.61
N GLY A 146 13.02 4.20 18.98
CA GLY A 146 12.31 3.44 20.00
C GLY A 146 10.87 3.88 20.13
N HIS A 147 10.24 3.40 21.18
CA HIS A 147 8.87 3.75 21.59
C HIS A 147 8.77 3.64 23.11
N GLY A 148 7.75 4.23 23.69
CA GLY A 148 7.33 3.97 25.07
C GLY A 148 6.64 2.58 25.18
N PRO A 149 6.10 2.24 26.37
CA PRO A 149 5.22 1.10 26.49
C PRO A 149 4.06 1.21 25.49
N ARG A 150 3.61 0.09 24.92
CA ARG A 150 2.39 0.06 24.14
C ARG A 150 1.23 0.65 24.94
N ALA A 151 0.48 1.54 24.35
CA ALA A 151 -0.63 2.23 25.00
C ALA A 151 -1.62 2.76 23.95
N VAL A 152 -2.80 3.15 24.42
CA VAL A 152 -3.71 3.97 23.61
C VAL A 152 -3.18 5.39 23.59
N PHE A 153 -3.00 5.92 22.38
CA PHE A 153 -2.60 7.33 22.19
C PHE A 153 -3.44 7.97 21.08
N LYS A 154 -3.49 9.30 21.12
CA LYS A 154 -4.19 10.09 20.11
C LYS A 154 -3.28 10.34 18.90
N ALA A 155 -3.73 9.88 17.75
CA ALA A 155 -3.13 10.18 16.44
C ALA A 155 -3.81 11.43 15.86
N ASN A 156 -3.04 12.48 15.60
CA ASN A 156 -3.52 13.75 15.09
C ASN A 156 -3.37 13.78 13.57
N VAL A 157 -4.47 13.97 12.85
CA VAL A 157 -4.50 14.10 11.38
C VAL A 157 -4.19 15.56 11.03
N VAL A 158 -2.98 15.81 10.50
CA VAL A 158 -2.49 17.16 10.22
C VAL A 158 -2.62 17.60 8.77
N ALA A 159 -2.69 16.67 7.83
CA ALA A 159 -2.90 16.94 6.41
C ALA A 159 -4.30 16.47 5.95
N ARG A 160 -5.35 17.17 6.40
CA ARG A 160 -6.75 16.76 6.20
C ARG A 160 -7.22 16.79 4.75
N GLU A 161 -6.53 17.55 3.88
CA GLU A 161 -6.83 17.65 2.44
C GLU A 161 -6.08 16.62 1.60
N HIS A 162 -5.12 15.89 2.19
CA HIS A 162 -4.37 14.89 1.44
C HIS A 162 -5.25 13.68 1.13
N PRO A 163 -5.24 13.10 -0.10
CA PRO A 163 -6.13 12.00 -0.48
C PRO A 163 -6.14 10.81 0.49
N ILE A 164 -5.00 10.49 1.12
CA ILE A 164 -4.91 9.39 2.10
C ILE A 164 -5.74 9.70 3.35
N THR A 165 -5.74 10.93 3.80
CA THR A 165 -6.33 11.36 5.09
C THR A 165 -7.59 12.18 4.95
N ALA A 166 -8.04 12.49 3.74
CA ALA A 166 -9.26 13.24 3.50
C ALA A 166 -10.47 12.66 4.23
N GLY A 167 -11.16 13.50 5.01
CA GLY A 167 -12.32 13.11 5.80
C GLY A 167 -12.01 12.21 7.01
N LEU A 168 -10.74 12.07 7.40
CA LEU A 168 -10.36 11.47 8.68
C LEU A 168 -10.29 12.55 9.76
N GLU A 169 -10.83 12.22 10.93
CA GLU A 169 -10.64 12.98 12.16
C GLU A 169 -9.49 12.37 12.98
N ASP A 170 -9.01 13.11 14.00
CA ASP A 170 -8.08 12.59 14.99
C ASP A 170 -8.68 11.36 15.67
N PHE A 171 -7.86 10.37 15.97
CA PHE A 171 -8.36 9.08 16.45
C PHE A 171 -7.43 8.48 17.50
N ASP A 172 -8.01 7.65 18.36
CA ASP A 172 -7.25 6.87 19.31
C ASP A 172 -6.86 5.51 18.70
N VAL A 173 -5.65 5.06 19.00
CA VAL A 173 -5.11 3.77 18.55
C VAL A 173 -4.30 3.12 19.66
N ASP A 174 -4.50 1.82 19.87
CA ASP A 174 -3.69 1.00 20.78
C ASP A 174 -2.53 0.39 19.99
N ASP A 175 -1.35 1.03 20.06
CA ASP A 175 -0.16 0.64 19.28
C ASP A 175 1.13 1.08 20.00
N GLU A 176 2.27 0.81 19.39
CA GLU A 176 3.57 1.36 19.75
C GLU A 176 3.77 2.71 19.06
N LEU A 177 3.91 3.79 19.86
CA LEU A 177 4.18 5.11 19.29
C LEU A 177 5.67 5.20 18.92
N TYR A 178 5.99 4.94 17.67
CA TYR A 178 7.36 5.01 17.14
C TYR A 178 7.89 6.43 17.20
N ALA A 179 9.12 6.56 17.70
CA ALA A 179 9.76 7.84 17.92
C ALA A 179 11.26 7.82 17.57
N LYS A 180 11.81 9.00 17.32
CA LYS A 180 13.21 9.21 16.95
C LYS A 180 13.62 8.41 15.71
N LEU A 181 12.74 8.25 14.73
CA LEU A 181 13.10 7.71 13.43
C LEU A 181 14.11 8.63 12.76
N GLN A 182 15.11 8.06 12.11
CA GLN A 182 16.25 8.79 11.55
C GLN A 182 16.11 9.01 10.05
N GLY A 183 16.50 10.19 9.58
CA GLY A 183 16.50 10.57 8.16
C GLY A 183 16.35 12.08 8.01
N THR A 184 16.96 12.65 6.97
CA THR A 184 17.02 14.10 6.72
C THR A 184 16.25 14.53 5.46
N GLY A 185 15.72 13.58 4.68
CA GLY A 185 14.95 13.91 3.47
C GLY A 185 13.61 14.57 3.81
N ASP A 186 13.09 15.35 2.87
CA ASP A 186 11.79 15.98 2.98
C ASP A 186 10.68 14.92 3.01
N ILE A 187 9.78 15.07 3.96
CA ILE A 187 8.59 14.24 4.09
C ILE A 187 7.35 15.12 4.24
N ASN A 188 6.24 14.71 3.67
CA ASN A 188 4.95 15.33 3.88
C ASN A 188 4.20 14.56 4.99
N VAL A 189 4.15 15.11 6.19
CA VAL A 189 3.53 14.46 7.36
C VAL A 189 2.01 14.54 7.25
N LEU A 190 1.34 13.40 7.35
CA LEU A 190 -0.11 13.27 7.29
C LEU A 190 -0.74 13.04 8.66
N VAL A 191 -0.08 12.22 9.48
CA VAL A 191 -0.50 11.89 10.85
C VAL A 191 0.71 11.93 11.77
N GLN A 192 0.53 12.49 12.94
CA GLN A 192 1.55 12.59 13.99
C GLN A 192 0.97 12.37 15.38
N ALA A 193 1.81 12.17 16.38
CA ALA A 193 1.40 12.13 17.77
C ALA A 193 2.49 12.65 18.70
N ASP A 194 2.09 13.14 19.87
CA ASP A 194 3.02 13.55 20.92
C ASP A 194 3.49 12.32 21.71
N SER A 195 4.78 12.12 21.75
CA SER A 195 5.41 10.99 22.41
C SER A 195 5.91 11.36 23.81
N ASP A 196 5.35 10.72 24.82
CA ASP A 196 5.84 10.85 26.18
C ASP A 196 7.26 10.28 26.35
N TRP A 197 7.63 9.31 25.52
CA TRP A 197 8.95 8.70 25.55
C TRP A 197 10.04 9.63 24.98
N SER A 198 9.81 10.19 23.79
CA SER A 198 10.79 11.09 23.15
C SER A 198 10.67 12.54 23.60
N LYS A 199 9.55 12.92 24.24
CA LYS A 199 9.16 14.30 24.58
C LYS A 199 9.07 15.22 23.34
N LYS A 200 8.66 14.64 22.21
CA LYS A 200 8.50 15.33 20.92
C LYS A 200 7.25 14.84 20.22
N THR A 201 6.74 15.65 19.31
CA THR A 201 5.77 15.23 18.30
C THR A 201 6.50 14.42 17.24
N GLU A 202 6.05 13.20 17.00
CA GLU A 202 6.66 12.25 16.07
C GLU A 202 5.76 12.03 14.85
N PRO A 203 6.31 11.98 13.62
CA PRO A 203 5.55 11.66 12.43
C PRO A 203 5.23 10.17 12.40
N LEU A 204 3.96 9.82 12.22
CA LEU A 204 3.50 8.43 12.19
C LEU A 204 3.11 7.96 10.78
N VAL A 205 2.48 8.83 9.99
CA VAL A 205 2.19 8.57 8.58
C VAL A 205 2.69 9.73 7.77
N PHE A 206 3.46 9.44 6.75
CA PHE A 206 3.97 10.47 5.85
C PHE A 206 4.20 9.93 4.44
N THR A 207 4.32 10.85 3.50
CA THR A 207 4.63 10.54 2.11
C THR A 207 5.91 11.26 1.66
N LEU A 208 6.56 10.70 0.66
CA LEU A 208 7.68 11.33 -0.04
C LEU A 208 7.72 10.87 -1.49
N SER A 209 8.40 11.65 -2.33
CA SER A 209 8.75 11.27 -3.70
C SER A 209 10.12 10.61 -3.71
N TYR A 210 10.26 9.55 -4.51
CA TYR A 210 11.54 8.90 -4.77
C TYR A 210 11.70 8.68 -6.29
N GLY A 211 12.46 9.53 -6.94
CA GLY A 211 12.45 9.64 -8.40
C GLY A 211 11.06 10.07 -8.90
N ASN A 212 10.50 9.31 -9.84
CA ASN A 212 9.14 9.53 -10.34
C ASN A 212 8.08 8.78 -9.51
N GLY A 213 8.49 7.95 -8.56
CA GLY A 213 7.59 7.15 -7.74
C GLY A 213 7.26 7.80 -6.40
N ARG A 214 6.47 7.08 -5.61
CA ARG A 214 5.91 7.57 -4.36
C ARG A 214 6.10 6.55 -3.26
N THR A 215 6.55 7.02 -2.11
CA THR A 215 6.60 6.21 -0.90
C THR A 215 5.59 6.72 0.11
N VAL A 216 4.92 5.79 0.79
CA VAL A 216 4.13 6.03 1.99
C VAL A 216 4.77 5.23 3.12
N TYR A 217 5.06 5.91 4.22
CA TYR A 217 5.42 5.28 5.48
C TYR A 217 4.22 5.27 6.42
N ASN A 218 3.97 4.15 7.06
CA ASN A 218 2.93 3.97 8.07
C ASN A 218 3.54 3.33 9.32
N ALA A 219 3.60 4.07 10.44
CA ALA A 219 4.15 3.58 11.68
C ALA A 219 3.22 2.63 12.44
N PHE A 220 1.92 2.60 12.12
CA PHE A 220 0.97 1.69 12.77
C PHE A 220 1.18 0.25 12.31
N GLY A 221 0.97 -0.72 13.25
CA GLY A 221 0.93 -2.10 12.83
C GLY A 221 1.68 -3.09 13.69
N HIS A 222 1.83 -2.84 14.99
CA HIS A 222 2.44 -3.80 15.91
C HIS A 222 1.77 -5.19 15.86
N ASP A 223 0.44 -5.21 15.72
CA ASP A 223 -0.34 -6.44 15.62
C ASP A 223 -1.68 -6.22 14.87
N ARG A 224 -2.47 -7.29 14.76
CA ARG A 224 -3.80 -7.24 14.16
C ARG A 224 -4.72 -6.20 14.83
N LYS A 225 -4.67 -6.04 16.16
CA LYS A 225 -5.53 -5.09 16.87
C LYS A 225 -5.26 -3.65 16.41
N ALA A 226 -3.99 -3.27 16.33
CA ALA A 226 -3.59 -1.96 15.84
C ALA A 226 -4.03 -1.75 14.38
N LEU A 227 -3.76 -2.73 13.51
CA LEU A 227 -4.12 -2.69 12.09
C LEU A 227 -5.64 -2.57 11.85
N MET A 228 -6.45 -3.21 12.69
CA MET A 228 -7.92 -3.21 12.56
C MET A 228 -8.60 -1.95 13.10
N THR A 229 -7.85 -0.99 13.65
CA THR A 229 -8.39 0.34 13.97
C THR A 229 -8.97 0.98 12.69
N PRO A 230 -10.23 1.46 12.69
CA PRO A 230 -10.93 1.89 11.48
C PRO A 230 -10.17 2.91 10.62
N ASN A 231 -9.52 3.90 11.26
CA ASN A 231 -8.75 4.91 10.54
C ASN A 231 -7.41 4.35 10.04
N VAL A 232 -6.80 3.40 10.75
CA VAL A 232 -5.57 2.71 10.29
C VAL A 232 -5.86 1.88 9.04
N GLN A 233 -6.99 1.13 9.00
CA GLN A 233 -7.41 0.41 7.80
C GLN A 233 -7.56 1.33 6.59
N LYS A 234 -8.22 2.50 6.77
CA LYS A 234 -8.37 3.49 5.70
C LYS A 234 -7.03 4.04 5.24
N ILE A 235 -6.12 4.34 6.18
CA ILE A 235 -4.77 4.84 5.88
C ILE A 235 -3.99 3.80 5.06
N ILE A 236 -4.05 2.52 5.43
CA ILE A 236 -3.37 1.45 4.69
C ILE A 236 -3.94 1.33 3.26
N ALA A 237 -5.25 1.17 3.13
CA ALA A 237 -5.87 1.00 1.81
C ALA A 237 -5.61 2.21 0.90
N ARG A 238 -5.89 3.41 1.39
CA ARG A 238 -5.67 4.66 0.63
C ARG A 238 -4.19 4.95 0.39
N GLY A 239 -3.32 4.61 1.34
CA GLY A 239 -1.87 4.77 1.21
C GLY A 239 -1.29 3.91 0.10
N VAL A 240 -1.70 2.65 0.02
CA VAL A 240 -1.28 1.73 -1.05
C VAL A 240 -1.84 2.18 -2.40
N GLU A 241 -3.12 2.60 -2.46
CA GLU A 241 -3.74 3.15 -3.68
C GLU A 241 -3.01 4.41 -4.16
N TRP A 242 -2.74 5.35 -3.25
CA TRP A 242 -2.03 6.60 -3.57
C TRP A 242 -0.57 6.34 -4.00
N ALA A 243 0.14 5.44 -3.33
CA ALA A 243 1.49 5.08 -3.72
C ALA A 243 1.52 4.54 -5.16
N ALA A 244 0.58 3.65 -5.51
CA ALA A 244 0.48 3.08 -6.84
C ALA A 244 0.10 4.09 -7.93
N THR A 245 -0.89 4.97 -7.65
CA THR A 245 -1.59 5.74 -8.68
C THR A 245 -1.40 7.26 -8.57
N GLY A 246 -0.98 7.77 -7.42
CA GLY A 246 -0.98 9.20 -7.09
C GLY A 246 -2.37 9.75 -6.74
N LYS A 247 -3.38 8.90 -6.64
CA LYS A 247 -4.78 9.26 -6.37
C LYS A 247 -5.40 8.30 -5.35
N VAL A 248 -6.55 8.69 -4.79
CA VAL A 248 -7.46 7.84 -4.01
C VAL A 248 -8.87 8.07 -4.57
N GLN A 249 -9.55 6.98 -4.93
CA GLN A 249 -10.90 7.01 -5.50
C GLN A 249 -11.94 6.51 -4.50
#